data_08612fc6aae953c113ff44c07e48be13
#
_entry.id   08612fc6aae953c113ff44c07e48be13
#
_cell.length_a   1.000
_cell.length_b   1.000
_cell.length_c   1.000
_cell.angle_alpha   90.00
_cell.angle_beta   90.00
_cell.angle_gamma   90.00
#
_symmetry.space_group_name_H-M   'P 1'
#
loop_
_entity.id
_entity.type
_entity.pdbx_description
1 polymer ?
#
loop_
_entity_poly.entity_id
_entity_poly.type
_entity_poly.pdbx_seq_one_letter_code
_entity_poly.pdbx_strand_id
1 'polypeptide(L)'
;MELAALTDKLTVEWTPPSDGPERPCVRVLRADGTDTGIAFHGVPGGHEFTSFVLGLYNAAGPGQALDAQTEAALQAIDRPTELQVLVSLSCTMCPELVTAAQRMAAANPHITAQAYDLNHFPALRDKYHVMSVPCLVVDQGKQVTFGKKNIQQLLDLLS
;
A
#
# COMPACT_ATOMS: atom_id res chain seq x y z
N MET A 1 13.47 14.51 0.61
CA MET A 1 13.62 13.06 0.84
C MET A 1 14.98 12.60 0.33
N GLU A 2 15.70 11.88 1.16
CA GLU A 2 17.03 11.38 0.80
C GLU A 2 17.01 10.45 -0.42
N LEU A 3 15.95 9.64 -0.56
CA LEU A 3 15.81 8.73 -1.69
C LEU A 3 15.76 9.46 -3.03
N ALA A 4 15.05 10.57 -3.12
CA ALA A 4 14.97 11.37 -4.35
C ALA A 4 16.30 12.06 -4.68
N ALA A 5 17.16 12.30 -3.69
CA ALA A 5 18.47 12.88 -3.90
C ALA A 5 19.47 11.90 -4.55
N LEU A 6 19.17 10.60 -4.53
CA LEU A 6 20.04 9.54 -5.07
C LEU A 6 19.78 9.25 -6.55
N THR A 7 18.72 9.80 -7.14
CA THR A 7 18.35 9.53 -8.53
C THR A 7 17.60 10.71 -9.14
N ASP A 8 17.75 10.89 -10.45
CA ASP A 8 17.00 11.87 -11.24
C ASP A 8 15.62 11.34 -11.71
N LYS A 9 15.31 10.08 -11.39
CA LYS A 9 14.04 9.43 -11.78
C LYS A 9 12.89 9.69 -10.83
N LEU A 10 13.18 10.22 -9.63
CA LEU A 10 12.19 10.52 -8.62
C LEU A 10 12.15 12.02 -8.35
N THR A 11 10.97 12.59 -8.34
CA THR A 11 10.73 13.96 -7.89
C THR A 11 9.78 13.95 -6.70
N VAL A 12 9.98 14.89 -5.78
CA VAL A 12 9.13 15.04 -4.60
C VAL A 12 8.41 16.37 -4.67
N GLU A 13 7.09 16.33 -4.62
CA GLU A 13 6.26 17.51 -4.49
C GLU A 13 5.72 17.60 -3.08
N TRP A 14 5.89 18.75 -2.46
CA TRP A 14 5.39 19.02 -1.12
C TRP A 14 4.07 19.75 -1.22
N THR A 15 3.01 19.16 -0.63
CA THR A 15 1.75 19.86 -0.48
C THR A 15 1.73 20.60 0.85
N PRO A 16 1.12 21.81 0.88
CA PRO A 16 1.01 22.55 2.15
C PRO A 16 0.32 21.71 3.22
N PRO A 17 0.66 21.90 4.50
CA PRO A 17 -0.05 21.25 5.59
C PRO A 17 -1.54 21.57 5.46
N SER A 18 -2.36 20.55 5.37
CA SER A 18 -3.79 20.67 5.60
C SER A 18 -4.09 20.02 6.95
N ASP A 19 -5.07 20.50 7.65
CA ASP A 19 -5.46 19.98 8.97
C ASP A 19 -6.18 18.62 8.86
N GLY A 20 -5.92 17.86 7.80
CA GLY A 20 -6.54 16.57 7.58
C GLY A 20 -5.99 15.48 8.50
N PRO A 21 -6.85 14.57 8.98
CA PRO A 21 -6.48 13.51 9.92
C PRO A 21 -5.59 12.43 9.30
N GLU A 22 -5.30 12.49 8.01
CA GLU A 22 -4.57 11.46 7.26
C GLU A 22 -3.08 11.75 7.12
N ARG A 23 -2.56 12.75 7.81
CA ARG A 23 -1.15 13.15 7.72
C ARG A 23 -0.33 12.66 8.91
N PRO A 24 0.97 12.39 8.70
CA PRO A 24 1.73 12.49 7.45
C PRO A 24 1.35 11.44 6.43
N CYS A 25 1.45 11.77 5.13
CA CYS A 25 1.10 10.86 4.05
C CYS A 25 2.03 11.07 2.85
N VAL A 26 2.49 9.98 2.27
CA VAL A 26 3.23 9.96 1.01
C VAL A 26 2.38 9.24 -0.03
N ARG A 27 2.06 9.92 -1.13
CA ARG A 27 1.34 9.33 -2.26
C ARG A 27 2.29 9.10 -3.42
N VAL A 28 2.10 8.00 -4.12
CA VAL A 28 2.91 7.66 -5.30
C VAL A 28 2.11 8.01 -6.55
N LEU A 29 2.67 8.92 -7.35
CA LEU A 29 2.11 9.32 -8.64
C LEU A 29 3.01 8.84 -9.77
N ARG A 30 2.43 8.60 -10.95
CA ARG A 30 3.21 8.37 -12.17
C ARG A 30 3.74 9.69 -12.71
N ALA A 31 4.67 9.60 -13.64
CA ALA A 31 5.30 10.78 -14.24
C ALA A 31 4.30 11.74 -14.94
N ASP A 32 3.17 11.22 -15.41
CA ASP A 32 2.10 12.01 -16.02
C ASP A 32 1.14 12.65 -15.01
N GLY A 33 1.40 12.46 -13.70
CA GLY A 33 0.57 12.96 -12.61
C GLY A 33 -0.58 12.04 -12.18
N THR A 34 -0.76 10.89 -12.85
CA THR A 34 -1.80 9.94 -12.50
C THR A 34 -1.52 9.29 -11.13
N ASP A 35 -2.52 9.23 -10.26
CA ASP A 35 -2.41 8.55 -8.97
C ASP A 35 -2.37 7.04 -9.18
N THR A 36 -1.38 6.39 -8.58
CA THR A 36 -1.26 4.92 -8.64
C THR A 36 -2.20 4.20 -7.68
N GLY A 37 -2.83 4.92 -6.76
CA GLY A 37 -3.57 4.34 -5.66
C GLY A 37 -2.69 3.85 -4.51
N ILE A 38 -1.38 4.05 -4.58
CA ILE A 38 -0.42 3.64 -3.55
C ILE A 38 -0.12 4.83 -2.64
N ALA A 39 -0.31 4.65 -1.33
CA ALA A 39 0.01 5.68 -0.35
C ALA A 39 0.54 5.04 0.94
N PHE A 40 1.37 5.77 1.65
CA PHE A 40 1.82 5.40 2.99
C PHE A 40 1.46 6.54 3.95
N HIS A 41 0.63 6.24 4.94
CA HIS A 41 0.25 7.17 6.00
C HIS A 41 1.14 6.94 7.23
N GLY A 42 2.01 7.88 7.47
CA GLY A 42 3.13 7.82 8.38
C GLY A 42 4.42 8.13 7.62
N VAL A 43 5.56 7.80 8.21
CA VAL A 43 6.87 7.92 7.56
C VAL A 43 7.33 6.51 7.17
N PRO A 44 7.49 6.21 5.87
CA PRO A 44 7.89 4.86 5.44
C PRO A 44 9.35 4.58 5.81
N GLY A 45 9.56 4.05 7.00
CA GLY A 45 10.87 3.73 7.56
C GLY A 45 10.83 2.34 8.19
N GLY A 46 11.88 1.99 8.94
CA GLY A 46 12.00 0.68 9.57
C GLY A 46 11.86 -0.44 8.54
N HIS A 47 11.08 -1.46 8.86
CA HIS A 47 10.82 -2.59 7.95
C HIS A 47 9.97 -2.21 6.73
N GLU A 48 9.29 -1.06 6.75
CA GLU A 48 8.47 -0.59 5.63
C GLU A 48 9.23 0.25 4.60
N PHE A 49 10.52 0.53 4.84
CA PHE A 49 11.34 1.25 3.85
C PHE A 49 11.47 0.43 2.56
N THR A 50 11.79 -0.86 2.66
CA THR A 50 11.93 -1.73 1.48
C THR A 50 10.61 -1.89 0.74
N SER A 51 9.50 -2.06 1.43
CA SER A 51 8.18 -2.17 0.78
C SER A 51 7.82 -0.89 0.05
N PHE A 52 8.16 0.27 0.61
CA PHE A 52 7.95 1.55 -0.06
C PHE A 52 8.77 1.68 -1.34
N VAL A 53 10.05 1.29 -1.30
CA VAL A 53 10.91 1.30 -2.50
C VAL A 53 10.37 0.35 -3.57
N LEU A 54 9.93 -0.85 -3.19
CA LEU A 54 9.28 -1.78 -4.11
C LEU A 54 7.97 -1.20 -4.68
N GLY A 55 7.23 -0.46 -3.89
CA GLY A 55 6.05 0.27 -4.36
C GLY A 55 6.36 1.26 -5.48
N LEU A 56 7.45 2.00 -5.33
CA LEU A 56 7.93 2.90 -6.38
C LEU A 56 8.33 2.13 -7.65
N TYR A 57 9.05 1.03 -7.50
CA TYR A 57 9.43 0.16 -8.61
C TYR A 57 8.23 -0.41 -9.34
N ASN A 58 7.24 -0.91 -8.61
CA ASN A 58 6.02 -1.46 -9.19
C ASN A 58 5.19 -0.40 -9.91
N ALA A 59 5.15 0.82 -9.37
CA ALA A 59 4.43 1.94 -9.98
C ALA A 59 5.08 2.42 -11.26
N ALA A 60 6.41 2.47 -11.31
CA ALA A 60 7.16 2.93 -12.48
C ALA A 60 7.19 1.88 -13.59
N GLY A 61 7.11 0.60 -13.21
CA GLY A 61 7.21 -0.51 -14.14
C GLY A 61 8.66 -0.83 -14.58
N PRO A 62 8.88 -2.05 -15.07
CA PRO A 62 7.88 -3.11 -15.35
C PRO A 62 7.25 -3.74 -14.11
N GLY A 63 7.80 -3.47 -12.91
CA GLY A 63 7.32 -4.03 -11.65
C GLY A 63 7.76 -5.48 -11.43
N GLN A 64 7.40 -6.01 -10.28
CA GLN A 64 7.66 -7.40 -9.93
C GLN A 64 6.88 -8.33 -10.86
N ALA A 65 7.53 -9.39 -11.32
CA ALA A 65 6.92 -10.34 -12.26
C ALA A 65 5.71 -11.05 -11.64
N LEU A 66 4.70 -11.26 -12.46
CA LEU A 66 3.50 -12.03 -12.13
C LEU A 66 3.38 -13.17 -13.14
N ASP A 67 2.90 -14.34 -12.68
CA ASP A 67 2.54 -15.40 -13.61
C ASP A 67 1.24 -15.04 -14.35
N ALA A 68 0.99 -15.71 -15.49
CA ALA A 68 -0.15 -15.41 -16.35
C ALA A 68 -1.49 -15.62 -15.63
N GLN A 69 -1.59 -16.61 -14.75
CA GLN A 69 -2.81 -16.90 -14.00
C GLN A 69 -3.09 -15.78 -12.97
N THR A 70 -2.08 -15.36 -12.25
CA THR A 70 -2.19 -14.26 -11.28
C THR A 70 -2.56 -12.95 -11.98
N GLU A 71 -1.91 -12.67 -13.10
CA GLU A 71 -2.20 -11.48 -13.89
C GLU A 71 -3.65 -11.47 -14.40
N ALA A 72 -4.12 -12.60 -14.93
CA ALA A 72 -5.50 -12.73 -15.41
C ALA A 72 -6.51 -12.54 -14.27
N ALA A 73 -6.27 -13.14 -13.10
CA ALA A 73 -7.14 -13.01 -11.94
C ALA A 73 -7.18 -11.55 -11.45
N LEU A 74 -6.03 -10.87 -11.47
CA LEU A 74 -5.94 -9.47 -11.08
C LEU A 74 -6.70 -8.56 -12.04
N GLN A 75 -6.58 -8.78 -13.35
CA GLN A 75 -7.29 -8.02 -14.36
C GLN A 75 -8.81 -8.27 -14.36
N ALA A 76 -9.25 -9.38 -13.82
CA ALA A 76 -10.67 -9.69 -13.69
C ALA A 76 -11.39 -8.85 -12.62
N ILE A 77 -10.65 -8.17 -11.74
CA ILE A 77 -11.24 -7.26 -10.76
C ILE A 77 -11.63 -5.95 -11.47
N ASP A 78 -12.92 -5.75 -11.64
CA ASP A 78 -13.49 -4.63 -12.38
C ASP A 78 -14.28 -3.64 -11.51
N ARG A 79 -14.23 -3.83 -10.19
CA ARG A 79 -14.92 -2.98 -9.21
C ARG A 79 -13.89 -2.22 -8.36
N PRO A 80 -14.25 -1.01 -7.89
CA PRO A 80 -13.40 -0.30 -6.94
C PRO A 80 -13.16 -1.15 -5.69
N THR A 81 -11.89 -1.35 -5.36
CA THR A 81 -11.46 -2.16 -4.21
C THR A 81 -10.43 -1.38 -3.42
N GLU A 82 -10.74 -1.09 -2.18
CA GLU A 82 -9.84 -0.36 -1.28
C GLU A 82 -9.16 -1.35 -0.34
N LEU A 83 -7.83 -1.36 -0.37
CA LEU A 83 -7.00 -2.14 0.55
C LEU A 83 -6.31 -1.19 1.51
N GLN A 84 -6.59 -1.30 2.80
CA GLN A 84 -5.87 -0.62 3.85
C GLN A 84 -5.04 -1.65 4.60
N VAL A 85 -3.74 -1.43 4.69
CA VAL A 85 -2.84 -2.32 5.41
C VAL A 85 -2.35 -1.59 6.66
N LEU A 86 -2.76 -2.07 7.82
CA LEU A 86 -2.39 -1.48 9.10
C LEU A 86 -1.14 -2.18 9.61
N VAL A 87 -0.09 -1.40 9.86
CA VAL A 87 1.25 -1.92 10.11
C VAL A 87 1.90 -1.27 11.33
N SER A 88 3.01 -1.86 11.76
CA SER A 88 3.99 -1.24 12.64
C SER A 88 5.35 -1.29 11.95
N LEU A 89 6.15 -0.22 12.06
CA LEU A 89 7.47 -0.17 11.43
C LEU A 89 8.45 -1.21 11.99
N SER A 90 8.19 -1.73 13.17
CA SER A 90 8.98 -2.82 13.79
C SER A 90 8.48 -4.22 13.42
N CYS A 91 7.39 -4.33 12.69
CA CYS A 91 6.80 -5.61 12.31
C CYS A 91 7.56 -6.23 11.13
N THR A 92 8.11 -7.44 11.31
CA THR A 92 8.86 -8.14 10.27
C THR A 92 7.95 -8.81 9.23
N MET A 93 6.69 -9.04 9.53
CA MET A 93 5.71 -9.71 8.66
C MET A 93 4.86 -8.74 7.85
N CYS A 94 4.84 -7.46 8.22
CA CYS A 94 4.02 -6.46 7.55
C CYS A 94 4.44 -6.17 6.10
N PRO A 95 5.75 -6.09 5.76
CA PRO A 95 6.18 -5.72 4.41
C PRO A 95 5.66 -6.63 3.30
N GLU A 96 5.49 -7.91 3.56
CA GLU A 96 4.99 -8.85 2.55
C GLU A 96 3.57 -8.47 2.09
N LEU A 97 2.69 -8.18 3.04
CA LEU A 97 1.31 -7.79 2.73
C LEU A 97 1.26 -6.41 2.07
N VAL A 98 2.05 -5.45 2.55
CA VAL A 98 2.13 -4.11 1.97
C VAL A 98 2.59 -4.19 0.50
N THR A 99 3.66 -4.94 0.23
CA THR A 99 4.20 -5.11 -1.12
C THR A 99 3.19 -5.78 -2.05
N ALA A 100 2.51 -6.82 -1.58
CA ALA A 100 1.49 -7.51 -2.38
C ALA A 100 0.32 -6.57 -2.74
N ALA A 101 -0.19 -5.82 -1.78
CA ALA A 101 -1.27 -4.85 -2.01
C ALA A 101 -0.84 -3.75 -2.99
N GLN A 102 0.37 -3.22 -2.83
CA GLN A 102 0.92 -2.20 -3.75
C GLN A 102 1.07 -2.75 -5.17
N ARG A 103 1.54 -4.00 -5.31
CA ARG A 103 1.69 -4.63 -6.63
C ARG A 103 0.36 -4.74 -7.35
N MET A 104 -0.70 -5.08 -6.62
CA MET A 104 -2.05 -5.14 -7.16
C MET A 104 -2.54 -3.77 -7.61
N ALA A 105 -2.37 -2.74 -6.78
CA ALA A 105 -2.76 -1.38 -7.13
C ALA A 105 -2.02 -0.84 -8.35
N ALA A 106 -0.72 -1.14 -8.47
CA ALA A 106 0.09 -0.73 -9.61
C ALA A 106 -0.38 -1.36 -10.93
N ALA A 107 -0.94 -2.57 -10.87
CA ALA A 107 -1.38 -3.33 -12.05
C ALA A 107 -2.85 -3.11 -12.41
N ASN A 108 -3.68 -2.66 -11.47
CA ASN A 108 -5.12 -2.51 -11.70
C ASN A 108 -5.62 -1.16 -11.14
N PRO A 109 -6.14 -0.26 -12.00
CA PRO A 109 -6.59 1.07 -11.56
C PRO A 109 -7.82 1.05 -10.65
N HIS A 110 -8.54 -0.04 -10.56
CA HIS A 110 -9.68 -0.19 -9.63
C HIS A 110 -9.23 -0.43 -8.19
N ILE A 111 -7.96 -0.78 -7.97
CA ILE A 111 -7.44 -1.15 -6.66
C ILE A 111 -6.62 0.00 -6.10
N THR A 112 -6.88 0.36 -4.85
CA THR A 112 -6.02 1.26 -4.07
C THR A 112 -5.38 0.48 -2.92
N ALA A 113 -4.12 0.79 -2.62
CA ALA A 113 -3.36 0.17 -1.54
C ALA A 113 -2.77 1.25 -0.66
N GLN A 114 -3.31 1.41 0.53
CA GLN A 114 -2.88 2.42 1.49
C GLN A 114 -2.40 1.74 2.76
N ALA A 115 -1.14 1.96 3.10
CA ALA A 115 -0.56 1.50 4.35
C ALA A 115 -0.68 2.59 5.42
N TYR A 116 -0.97 2.19 6.65
CA TYR A 116 -1.10 3.08 7.81
C TYR A 116 -0.21 2.58 8.95
N ASP A 117 0.67 3.45 9.41
CA ASP A 117 1.43 3.18 10.64
C ASP A 117 0.53 3.43 11.85
N LEU A 118 0.23 2.39 12.60
CA LEU A 118 -0.66 2.48 13.76
C LEU A 118 -0.09 3.34 14.89
N ASN A 119 1.22 3.60 14.90
CA ASN A 119 1.81 4.52 15.87
C ASN A 119 1.44 5.98 15.58
N HIS A 120 1.23 6.32 14.30
CA HIS A 120 0.73 7.63 13.91
C HIS A 120 -0.80 7.71 13.87
N PHE A 121 -1.47 6.58 13.67
CA PHE A 121 -2.93 6.51 13.51
C PHE A 121 -3.53 5.52 14.50
N PRO A 122 -3.36 5.74 15.81
CA PRO A 122 -3.79 4.77 16.82
C PRO A 122 -5.30 4.56 16.88
N ALA A 123 -6.10 5.52 16.42
CA ALA A 123 -7.55 5.40 16.38
C ALA A 123 -8.03 4.27 15.47
N LEU A 124 -7.26 3.89 14.45
CA LEU A 124 -7.60 2.78 13.57
C LEU A 124 -7.58 1.43 14.28
N ARG A 125 -6.78 1.31 15.33
CA ARG A 125 -6.74 0.10 16.16
C ARG A 125 -8.09 -0.18 16.80
N ASP A 126 -8.72 0.84 17.34
CA ASP A 126 -10.04 0.72 17.97
C ASP A 126 -11.15 0.60 16.91
N LYS A 127 -11.04 1.37 15.84
CA LYS A 127 -12.05 1.40 14.77
C LYS A 127 -12.25 0.02 14.13
N TYR A 128 -11.17 -0.73 13.91
CA TYR A 128 -11.22 -2.03 13.24
C TYR A 128 -10.93 -3.20 14.17
N HIS A 129 -10.88 -2.97 15.48
CA HIS A 129 -10.60 -4.00 16.50
C HIS A 129 -9.31 -4.76 16.18
N VAL A 130 -8.23 -4.05 15.89
CA VAL A 130 -6.95 -4.64 15.47
C VAL A 130 -6.31 -5.39 16.62
N MET A 131 -6.19 -6.70 16.47
CA MET A 131 -5.59 -7.57 17.49
C MET A 131 -4.11 -7.85 17.21
N SER A 132 -3.69 -7.77 15.96
CA SER A 132 -2.31 -8.03 15.56
C SER A 132 -2.02 -7.33 14.22
N VAL A 133 -0.73 -7.15 13.90
CA VAL A 133 -0.29 -6.61 12.62
C VAL A 133 0.50 -7.69 11.84
N PRO A 134 0.44 -7.69 10.50
CA PRO A 134 -0.34 -6.79 9.67
C PRO A 134 -1.85 -7.06 9.75
N CYS A 135 -2.64 -6.02 9.60
CA CYS A 135 -4.09 -6.11 9.52
C CYS A 135 -4.54 -5.57 8.16
N LEU A 136 -5.29 -6.37 7.43
CA LEU A 136 -5.86 -5.96 6.15
C LEU A 136 -7.33 -5.59 6.33
N VAL A 137 -7.66 -4.38 5.91
CA VAL A 137 -9.04 -3.87 5.90
C VAL A 137 -9.46 -3.66 4.44
N VAL A 138 -10.48 -4.36 4.01
CA VAL A 138 -11.02 -4.26 2.65
C VAL A 138 -12.30 -3.43 2.67
N ASP A 139 -12.38 -2.47 1.75
CA ASP A 139 -13.56 -1.64 1.53
C ASP A 139 -14.13 -1.04 2.83
N GLN A 140 -13.25 -0.37 3.58
CA GLN A 140 -13.58 0.36 4.80
C GLN A 140 -14.21 -0.50 5.91
N GLY A 141 -13.84 -1.76 5.98
CA GLY A 141 -14.25 -2.65 7.05
C GLY A 141 -15.27 -3.71 6.66
N LYS A 142 -15.62 -3.82 5.38
CA LYS A 142 -16.45 -4.93 4.91
C LYS A 142 -15.80 -6.27 5.20
N GLN A 143 -14.47 -6.29 5.17
CA GLN A 143 -13.69 -7.47 5.54
C GLN A 143 -12.43 -7.02 6.28
N VAL A 144 -12.13 -7.69 7.39
CA VAL A 144 -10.93 -7.44 8.19
C VAL A 144 -10.24 -8.77 8.46
N THR A 145 -8.97 -8.86 8.10
CA THR A 145 -8.18 -10.08 8.31
C THR A 145 -6.80 -9.74 8.87
N PHE A 146 -6.16 -10.71 9.50
CA PHE A 146 -4.86 -10.56 10.14
C PHE A 146 -3.83 -11.50 9.52
N GLY A 147 -2.56 -11.15 9.66
CA GLY A 147 -1.44 -11.96 9.22
C GLY A 147 -0.95 -11.63 7.82
N LYS A 148 0.28 -12.05 7.54
CA LYS A 148 0.89 -11.83 6.22
C LYS A 148 0.14 -12.57 5.13
N LYS A 149 0.11 -11.99 3.93
CA LYS A 149 -0.50 -12.61 2.75
C LYS A 149 0.34 -12.27 1.53
N ASN A 150 0.51 -13.25 0.66
CA ASN A 150 1.05 -13.01 -0.67
C ASN A 150 -0.07 -12.58 -1.63
N ILE A 151 0.30 -12.27 -2.86
CA ILE A 151 -0.67 -11.76 -3.85
C ILE A 151 -1.75 -12.79 -4.18
N GLN A 152 -1.42 -14.09 -4.24
CA GLN A 152 -2.40 -15.13 -4.51
C GLN A 152 -3.44 -15.22 -3.39
N GLN A 153 -3.00 -15.14 -2.14
CA GLN A 153 -3.90 -15.16 -1.00
C GLN A 153 -4.82 -13.93 -0.97
N LEU A 154 -4.31 -12.76 -1.40
CA LEU A 154 -5.12 -11.56 -1.55
C LEU A 154 -6.18 -11.73 -2.65
N LEU A 155 -5.80 -12.28 -3.79
CA LEU A 155 -6.73 -12.54 -4.88
C LEU A 155 -7.83 -13.53 -4.47
N ASP A 156 -7.47 -14.58 -3.75
CA ASP A 156 -8.43 -15.57 -3.24
C ASP A 156 -9.43 -14.92 -2.27
N LEU A 157 -8.95 -13.98 -1.45
CA LEU A 157 -9.78 -13.25 -0.51
C LEU A 157 -10.78 -12.32 -1.20
N LEU A 158 -10.39 -11.75 -2.34
CA LEU A 158 -11.21 -10.79 -3.09
C LEU A 158 -12.14 -11.43 -4.13
N SER A 159 -11.94 -12.70 -4.39
CA SER A 159 -12.77 -13.44 -5.36
C SER A 159 -14.14 -13.80 -4.82
#